data_e44bc72505d3e9146150fd4e3c4c774e
#
_entry.id   e44bc72505d3e9146150fd4e3c4c774e
#
_cell.length_a   1.000
_cell.length_b   1.000
_cell.length_c   1.000
_cell.angle_alpha   90.00
_cell.angle_beta   90.00
_cell.angle_gamma   90.00
#
_symmetry.space_group_name_H-M   'P 1'
#
loop_
_entity.id
_entity.type
_entity.pdbx_description
1 polymer ?
#
loop_
_entity_poly.entity_id
_entity_poly.type
_entity_poly.pdbx_seq_one_letter_code
_entity_poly.pdbx_strand_id
1 'polypeptide(L)'
;MKVNELATRQELISTPLPLWEDSYTAIPNTEIFKKIDENIRGGGLKVRNEEYRVSKTKDGIIKGVIGSIDIMTPNEEYGQRFMFRNSYDKSMSFAVAIGGYVFICENGVVRADNFDYKRVHKGTADSESLLNIDAGFEAIDKEFKIITEQMDSLKECHVDYECMHDLVGKLFFEQAAISSVQLNIVKDQMWHSDKFRHIDDKDFSAYDLYNHITESLKRSAPRTYIQDHVATHKLFENRFIHTEEPVKLITELA
;
A
#
# COMPACT_ATOMS: atom_id res chain seq x y z
N MET A 1 -9.25 20.82 -3.26
CA MET A 1 -9.58 19.72 -2.35
C MET A 1 -8.31 19.37 -1.63
N LYS A 2 -8.23 19.51 -0.30
CA LYS A 2 -7.05 19.05 0.45
C LYS A 2 -7.09 17.53 0.46
N VAL A 3 -6.13 16.90 -0.17
CA VAL A 3 -5.98 15.45 -0.27
C VAL A 3 -4.82 15.06 0.65
N ASN A 4 -4.96 13.98 1.40
CA ASN A 4 -3.98 13.47 2.37
C ASN A 4 -3.86 14.26 3.70
N GLU A 5 -4.97 14.70 4.27
CA GLU A 5 -4.96 15.06 5.69
C GLU A 5 -4.96 13.78 6.54
N LEU A 6 -4.21 13.81 7.63
CA LEU A 6 -4.26 12.75 8.63
C LEU A 6 -5.47 12.96 9.55
N ALA A 7 -6.08 11.86 9.95
CA ALA A 7 -7.15 11.85 10.94
C ALA A 7 -6.85 10.83 12.03
N THR A 8 -7.43 11.03 13.19
CA THR A 8 -7.41 10.05 14.27
C THR A 8 -8.52 9.02 14.07
N ARG A 9 -8.36 7.84 14.65
CA ARG A 9 -9.40 6.81 14.69
C ARG A 9 -10.70 7.33 15.31
N GLN A 10 -10.60 8.18 16.35
CA GLN A 10 -11.77 8.77 17.01
C GLN A 10 -12.54 9.72 16.07
N GLU A 11 -11.86 10.52 15.25
CA GLU A 11 -12.53 11.36 14.26
C GLU A 11 -13.27 10.53 13.23
N LEU A 12 -12.69 9.39 12.78
CA LEU A 12 -13.36 8.47 11.84
C LEU A 12 -14.61 7.82 12.45
N ILE A 13 -14.52 7.37 13.69
CA ILE A 13 -15.66 6.80 14.42
C ILE A 13 -16.78 7.82 14.61
N SER A 14 -16.41 9.08 14.88
CA SER A 14 -17.37 10.17 15.11
C SER A 14 -17.95 10.75 13.82
N THR A 15 -17.44 10.35 12.64
CA THR A 15 -17.93 10.85 11.35
C THR A 15 -19.37 10.33 11.13
N PRO A 16 -20.36 11.24 10.93
CA PRO A 16 -21.75 10.83 10.74
C PRO A 16 -21.91 10.05 9.44
N LEU A 17 -22.76 9.03 9.48
CA LEU A 17 -23.16 8.30 8.29
C LEU A 17 -23.95 9.22 7.36
N PRO A 18 -23.80 9.07 6.04
CA PRO A 18 -24.63 9.78 5.08
C PRO A 18 -26.10 9.36 5.25
N LEU A 19 -27.01 10.20 4.80
CA LEU A 19 -28.42 9.85 4.73
C LEU A 19 -28.59 8.60 3.87
N TRP A 20 -29.46 7.69 4.34
CA TRP A 20 -29.73 6.45 3.63
C TRP A 20 -30.34 6.73 2.23
N GLU A 21 -29.84 6.00 1.24
CA GLU A 21 -30.36 6.03 -0.13
C GLU A 21 -30.55 4.58 -0.62
N ASP A 22 -31.63 4.30 -1.37
CA ASP A 22 -31.97 2.96 -1.84
C ASP A 22 -30.87 2.27 -2.66
N SER A 23 -29.97 3.04 -3.28
CA SER A 23 -28.89 2.54 -4.12
C SER A 23 -27.52 2.51 -3.46
N TYR A 24 -27.44 2.87 -2.15
CA TYR A 24 -26.16 3.01 -1.45
C TYR A 24 -26.24 2.56 0.01
N THR A 25 -25.45 1.57 0.36
CA THR A 25 -25.28 1.11 1.74
C THR A 25 -23.90 1.56 2.24
N ALA A 26 -23.86 2.56 3.11
CA ALA A 26 -22.62 3.01 3.72
C ALA A 26 -22.14 1.95 4.74
N ILE A 27 -20.84 1.66 4.73
CA ILE A 27 -20.23 0.79 5.74
C ILE A 27 -19.71 1.67 6.86
N PRO A 28 -20.27 1.56 8.09
CA PRO A 28 -19.83 2.39 9.21
C PRO A 28 -18.37 2.14 9.56
N ASN A 29 -17.57 3.19 9.72
CA ASN A 29 -16.20 3.06 10.18
C ASN A 29 -16.13 2.35 11.56
N THR A 30 -17.13 2.53 12.40
CA THR A 30 -17.27 1.83 13.69
C THR A 30 -17.26 0.32 13.54
N GLU A 31 -18.00 -0.23 12.58
CA GLU A 31 -18.05 -1.67 12.31
C GLU A 31 -16.74 -2.19 11.71
N ILE A 32 -16.11 -1.40 10.83
CA ILE A 32 -14.80 -1.72 10.27
C ILE A 32 -13.77 -1.85 11.41
N PHE A 33 -13.68 -0.86 12.29
CA PHE A 33 -12.73 -0.88 13.40
C PHE A 33 -13.01 -1.97 14.41
N LYS A 34 -14.29 -2.22 14.72
CA LYS A 34 -14.69 -3.32 15.59
C LYS A 34 -14.20 -4.66 15.04
N LYS A 35 -14.39 -4.89 13.75
CA LYS A 35 -13.98 -6.12 13.06
C LYS A 35 -12.47 -6.29 13.03
N ILE A 36 -11.74 -5.20 12.76
CA ILE A 36 -10.28 -5.18 12.82
C ILE A 36 -9.79 -5.53 14.24
N ASP A 37 -10.36 -4.92 15.28
CA ASP A 37 -9.99 -5.18 16.68
C ASP A 37 -10.29 -6.62 17.11
N GLU A 38 -11.37 -7.22 16.61
CA GLU A 38 -11.69 -8.62 16.84
C GLU A 38 -10.61 -9.53 16.25
N ASN A 39 -10.18 -9.29 15.03
CA ASN A 39 -9.13 -10.07 14.37
C ASN A 39 -7.76 -9.88 15.05
N ILE A 40 -7.37 -8.66 15.38
CA ILE A 40 -6.12 -8.35 16.08
C ILE A 40 -6.08 -9.08 17.43
N ARG A 41 -7.16 -9.02 18.21
CA ARG A 41 -7.25 -9.70 19.52
C ARG A 41 -7.30 -11.22 19.38
N GLY A 42 -8.09 -11.73 18.43
CA GLY A 42 -8.23 -13.17 18.18
C GLY A 42 -6.92 -13.80 17.70
N GLY A 43 -6.14 -13.10 16.89
CA GLY A 43 -4.83 -13.52 16.43
C GLY A 43 -3.67 -13.26 17.41
N GLY A 44 -3.93 -12.59 18.55
CA GLY A 44 -2.86 -12.19 19.48
C GLY A 44 -1.85 -11.20 18.88
N LEU A 45 -2.25 -10.47 17.85
CA LEU A 45 -1.39 -9.57 17.08
C LEU A 45 -1.10 -8.29 17.87
N LYS A 46 0.09 -7.72 17.68
CA LYS A 46 0.49 -6.46 18.31
C LYS A 46 0.58 -5.37 17.24
N VAL A 47 -0.23 -4.33 17.39
CA VAL A 47 -0.18 -3.14 16.53
C VAL A 47 1.05 -2.31 16.90
N ARG A 48 1.82 -1.92 15.89
CA ARG A 48 2.94 -1.00 16.01
C ARG A 48 2.52 0.44 15.75
N ASN A 49 1.73 0.63 14.68
CA ASN A 49 1.30 1.96 14.23
C ASN A 49 -0.05 1.87 13.50
N GLU A 50 -0.82 2.95 13.55
CA GLU A 50 -2.03 3.14 12.75
C GLU A 50 -1.95 4.51 12.07
N GLU A 51 -2.22 4.56 10.78
CA GLU A 51 -2.29 5.80 10.02
C GLU A 51 -3.58 5.85 9.21
N TYR A 52 -4.27 6.98 9.26
CA TYR A 52 -5.54 7.21 8.55
C TYR A 52 -5.44 8.48 7.72
N ARG A 53 -5.43 8.32 6.41
CA ARG A 53 -5.45 9.41 5.44
C ARG A 53 -6.86 9.64 4.95
N VAL A 54 -7.33 10.88 4.98
CA VAL A 54 -8.72 11.20 4.68
C VAL A 54 -8.85 12.21 3.54
N SER A 55 -9.98 12.12 2.85
CA SER A 55 -10.50 13.18 2.01
C SER A 55 -11.68 13.85 2.71
N LYS A 56 -11.73 15.19 2.64
CA LYS A 56 -12.77 15.99 3.30
C LYS A 56 -13.56 16.81 2.29
N THR A 57 -14.80 17.14 2.63
CA THR A 57 -15.59 18.18 1.95
C THR A 57 -14.97 19.55 2.17
N LYS A 58 -15.50 20.58 1.50
CA LYS A 58 -15.10 21.98 1.73
C LYS A 58 -15.38 22.42 3.18
N ASP A 59 -16.40 21.85 3.81
CA ASP A 59 -16.82 22.13 5.18
C ASP A 59 -16.08 21.27 6.23
N GLY A 60 -15.07 20.53 5.82
CA GLY A 60 -14.20 19.73 6.71
C GLY A 60 -14.75 18.35 7.10
N ILE A 61 -15.90 17.93 6.56
CA ILE A 61 -16.49 16.62 6.85
C ILE A 61 -15.70 15.53 6.12
N ILE A 62 -15.27 14.49 6.84
CA ILE A 62 -14.60 13.32 6.28
C ILE A 62 -15.58 12.57 5.38
N LYS A 63 -15.17 12.30 4.15
CA LYS A 63 -15.96 11.61 3.14
C LYS A 63 -15.31 10.32 2.62
N GLY A 64 -14.03 10.16 2.82
CA GLY A 64 -13.29 8.97 2.46
C GLY A 64 -12.06 8.79 3.32
N VAL A 65 -11.68 7.54 3.55
CA VAL A 65 -10.52 7.13 4.35
C VAL A 65 -9.75 6.02 3.67
N ILE A 66 -8.44 6.06 3.79
CA ILE A 66 -7.52 4.93 3.73
C ILE A 66 -6.91 4.76 5.10
N GLY A 67 -7.07 3.58 5.68
CA GLY A 67 -6.40 3.16 6.90
C GLY A 67 -5.28 2.17 6.60
N SER A 68 -4.15 2.33 7.26
CA SER A 68 -3.08 1.34 7.34
C SER A 68 -2.78 1.00 8.80
N ILE A 69 -2.65 -0.28 9.09
CA ILE A 69 -2.37 -0.82 10.42
C ILE A 69 -1.13 -1.69 10.29
N ASP A 70 -0.06 -1.26 10.94
CA ASP A 70 1.22 -1.95 10.95
C ASP A 70 1.27 -2.90 12.15
N ILE A 71 1.54 -4.16 11.87
CA ILE A 71 1.56 -5.24 12.86
C ILE A 71 3.01 -5.65 13.07
N MET A 72 3.39 -5.78 14.35
CA MET A 72 4.72 -6.22 14.75
C MET A 72 4.94 -7.68 14.34
N THR A 73 6.11 -7.98 13.81
CA THR A 73 6.59 -9.32 13.50
C THR A 73 7.92 -9.56 14.22
N PRO A 74 8.37 -10.82 14.33
CA PRO A 74 9.73 -11.13 14.80
C PRO A 74 10.83 -10.67 13.82
N ASN A 75 10.49 -10.31 12.59
CA ASN A 75 11.44 -9.81 11.60
C ASN A 75 11.93 -8.41 11.99
N GLU A 76 13.24 -8.14 11.85
CA GLU A 76 13.83 -6.85 12.22
C GLU A 76 13.73 -5.78 11.11
N GLU A 77 13.48 -6.19 9.88
CA GLU A 77 13.45 -5.31 8.71
C GLU A 77 12.03 -5.04 8.21
N TYR A 78 11.16 -6.06 8.30
CA TYR A 78 9.80 -6.00 7.75
C TYR A 78 8.73 -6.27 8.80
N GLY A 79 7.62 -5.55 8.72
CA GLY A 79 6.38 -5.83 9.43
C GLY A 79 5.24 -6.15 8.47
N GLN A 80 4.17 -6.68 9.01
CA GLN A 80 2.94 -6.89 8.28
C GLN A 80 2.14 -5.58 8.23
N ARG A 81 1.42 -5.34 7.13
CA ARG A 81 0.52 -4.20 6.97
C ARG A 81 -0.84 -4.65 6.48
N PHE A 82 -1.87 -4.34 7.26
CA PHE A 82 -3.26 -4.43 6.84
C PHE A 82 -3.74 -3.05 6.39
N MET A 83 -4.40 -2.98 5.24
CA MET A 83 -4.94 -1.73 4.73
C MET A 83 -6.40 -1.89 4.34
N PHE A 84 -7.16 -0.81 4.50
CA PHE A 84 -8.52 -0.70 3.99
C PHE A 84 -8.79 0.69 3.43
N ARG A 85 -9.77 0.78 2.56
CA ARG A 85 -10.35 2.05 2.16
C ARG A 85 -11.86 2.00 2.24
N ASN A 86 -12.47 3.13 2.58
CA ASN A 86 -13.91 3.30 2.66
C ASN A 86 -14.31 4.72 2.26
N SER A 87 -15.52 4.92 1.75
CA SER A 87 -16.03 6.27 1.50
C SER A 87 -17.51 6.39 1.81
N TYR A 88 -17.94 7.59 2.18
CA TYR A 88 -19.32 7.95 2.47
C TYR A 88 -19.97 8.77 1.34
N ASP A 89 -19.20 9.12 0.30
CA ASP A 89 -19.65 9.93 -0.84
C ASP A 89 -19.65 9.16 -2.17
N LYS A 90 -19.59 7.85 -2.13
CA LYS A 90 -19.52 6.95 -3.31
C LYS A 90 -18.28 7.14 -4.19
N SER A 91 -17.29 7.94 -3.74
CA SER A 91 -16.08 8.23 -4.52
C SER A 91 -15.12 7.03 -4.60
N MET A 92 -15.24 6.09 -3.65
CA MET A 92 -14.43 4.87 -3.60
C MET A 92 -15.30 3.67 -3.22
N SER A 93 -15.00 2.51 -3.77
CA SER A 93 -15.50 1.22 -3.26
C SER A 93 -14.76 0.85 -1.97
N PHE A 94 -15.41 0.09 -1.08
CA PHE A 94 -14.70 -0.58 -0.01
C PHE A 94 -13.66 -1.53 -0.61
N ALA A 95 -12.47 -1.55 -0.04
CA ALA A 95 -11.44 -2.53 -0.39
C ALA A 95 -10.52 -2.79 0.81
N VAL A 96 -9.99 -4.01 0.85
CA VAL A 96 -8.97 -4.46 1.80
C VAL A 96 -7.74 -4.85 1.00
N ALA A 97 -6.57 -4.57 1.52
CA ALA A 97 -5.30 -5.04 0.95
C ALA A 97 -4.36 -5.44 2.10
N ILE A 98 -3.53 -6.43 1.81
CA ILE A 98 -2.51 -6.89 2.74
C ILE A 98 -1.16 -6.62 2.11
N GLY A 99 -0.20 -6.30 2.95
CA GLY A 99 1.12 -5.97 2.50
C GLY A 99 2.20 -6.18 3.55
N GLY A 100 3.39 -5.77 3.18
CA GLY A 100 4.53 -5.59 4.06
C GLY A 100 4.72 -4.11 4.42
N TYR A 101 5.55 -3.92 5.40
CA TYR A 101 5.98 -2.61 5.88
C TYR A 101 7.48 -2.64 6.14
N VAL A 102 8.22 -1.76 5.52
CA VAL A 102 9.68 -1.67 5.69
C VAL A 102 9.99 -0.71 6.84
N PHE A 103 10.62 -1.18 7.90
CA PHE A 103 10.80 -0.41 9.13
C PHE A 103 11.64 0.85 8.97
N ILE A 104 12.68 0.81 8.14
CA ILE A 104 13.63 1.92 8.01
C ILE A 104 13.06 3.15 7.30
N CYS A 105 12.14 2.96 6.37
CA CYS A 105 11.58 4.05 5.55
C CYS A 105 10.09 4.26 5.72
N GLU A 106 9.42 3.38 6.47
CA GLU A 106 7.96 3.37 6.62
C GLU A 106 7.21 3.21 5.29
N ASN A 107 7.87 2.62 4.27
CA ASN A 107 7.25 2.34 2.99
C ASN A 107 6.36 1.09 3.07
N GLY A 108 5.17 1.19 2.48
CA GLY A 108 4.30 0.04 2.31
C GLY A 108 4.67 -0.78 1.08
N VAL A 109 4.58 -2.09 1.20
CA VAL A 109 4.63 -3.05 0.10
C VAL A 109 3.26 -3.69 -0.01
N VAL A 110 2.57 -3.54 -1.12
CA VAL A 110 1.22 -4.08 -1.31
C VAL A 110 1.20 -5.02 -2.47
N ARG A 111 0.86 -6.27 -2.19
CA ARG A 111 0.59 -7.31 -3.17
C ARG A 111 -0.91 -7.60 -3.20
N ALA A 112 -1.53 -7.61 -4.36
CA ALA A 112 -2.99 -7.64 -4.46
C ALA A 112 -3.57 -8.81 -5.28
N ASP A 113 -2.77 -9.79 -5.68
CA ASP A 113 -3.28 -10.86 -6.56
C ASP A 113 -4.42 -11.70 -5.94
N ASN A 114 -4.59 -11.66 -4.61
CA ASN A 114 -5.62 -12.44 -3.92
C ASN A 114 -6.63 -11.62 -3.11
N PHE A 115 -6.48 -10.29 -2.97
CA PHE A 115 -7.27 -9.51 -2.01
C PHE A 115 -7.75 -8.15 -2.52
N ASP A 116 -7.88 -7.94 -3.83
CA ASP A 116 -8.58 -6.76 -4.38
C ASP A 116 -10.10 -6.97 -4.29
N TYR A 117 -10.61 -7.19 -3.08
CA TYR A 117 -12.05 -7.22 -2.83
C TYR A 117 -12.61 -5.81 -2.96
N LYS A 118 -12.88 -5.43 -4.20
CA LYS A 118 -13.66 -4.22 -4.51
C LYS A 118 -15.14 -4.53 -4.35
N ARG A 119 -15.79 -3.92 -3.38
CA ARG A 119 -17.24 -3.98 -3.25
C ARG A 119 -17.85 -2.62 -3.49
N VAL A 120 -18.78 -2.56 -4.42
CA VAL A 120 -19.64 -1.39 -4.60
C VAL A 120 -20.66 -1.37 -3.47
N HIS A 121 -20.84 -0.23 -2.82
CA HIS A 121 -21.77 -0.02 -1.71
C HIS A 121 -23.24 -0.21 -2.15
N LYS A 122 -23.68 -1.47 -2.38
CA LYS A 122 -25.06 -1.85 -2.75
C LYS A 122 -25.47 -3.14 -2.04
N GLY A 123 -26.72 -3.21 -1.65
CA GLY A 123 -27.32 -4.41 -1.06
C GLY A 123 -26.67 -4.84 0.26
N THR A 124 -26.13 -6.07 0.31
CA THR A 124 -25.45 -6.67 1.47
C THR A 124 -23.98 -6.27 1.58
N ALA A 125 -23.58 -5.10 1.03
CA ALA A 125 -22.20 -4.68 0.97
C ALA A 125 -21.49 -4.55 2.32
N ASP A 126 -22.23 -4.23 3.37
CA ASP A 126 -21.75 -4.14 4.75
C ASP A 126 -21.27 -5.50 5.29
N SER A 127 -22.12 -6.52 5.26
CA SER A 127 -21.78 -7.85 5.78
C SER A 127 -20.66 -8.52 4.98
N GLU A 128 -20.70 -8.44 3.65
CA GLU A 128 -19.66 -9.01 2.79
C GLU A 128 -18.32 -8.28 2.92
N SER A 129 -18.34 -6.97 3.13
CA SER A 129 -17.12 -6.18 3.37
C SER A 129 -16.43 -6.54 4.68
N LEU A 130 -17.21 -6.84 5.72
CA LEU A 130 -16.67 -7.29 7.01
C LEU A 130 -16.04 -8.70 6.89
N LEU A 131 -16.60 -9.60 6.08
CA LEU A 131 -15.98 -10.89 5.76
C LEU A 131 -14.65 -10.74 5.03
N ASN A 132 -14.49 -9.72 4.18
CA ASN A 132 -13.23 -9.44 3.51
C ASN A 132 -12.12 -9.02 4.51
N ILE A 133 -12.49 -8.39 5.62
CA ILE A 133 -11.53 -8.09 6.70
C ILE A 133 -11.03 -9.40 7.33
N ASP A 134 -11.91 -10.33 7.64
CA ASP A 134 -11.53 -11.64 8.20
C ASP A 134 -10.59 -12.38 7.26
N ALA A 135 -10.97 -12.52 5.98
CA ALA A 135 -10.16 -13.18 4.96
C ALA A 135 -8.78 -12.53 4.81
N GLY A 136 -8.71 -11.20 4.96
CA GLY A 136 -7.46 -10.47 4.97
C GLY A 136 -6.55 -10.90 6.12
N PHE A 137 -7.06 -10.91 7.34
CA PHE A 137 -6.28 -11.32 8.50
C PHE A 137 -5.90 -12.81 8.48
N GLU A 138 -6.76 -13.70 7.97
CA GLU A 138 -6.44 -15.12 7.79
C GLU A 138 -5.26 -15.36 6.83
N ALA A 139 -5.09 -14.50 5.84
CA ALA A 139 -4.04 -14.65 4.84
C ALA A 139 -2.75 -13.87 5.15
N ILE A 140 -2.76 -13.01 6.18
CA ILE A 140 -1.70 -12.02 6.41
C ILE A 140 -0.32 -12.66 6.58
N ASP A 141 -0.20 -13.77 7.31
CA ASP A 141 1.08 -14.45 7.55
C ASP A 141 1.65 -15.06 6.26
N LYS A 142 0.77 -15.69 5.45
CA LYS A 142 1.17 -16.29 4.17
C LYS A 142 1.66 -15.22 3.19
N GLU A 143 0.91 -14.15 3.05
CA GLU A 143 1.26 -13.05 2.14
C GLU A 143 2.53 -12.32 2.61
N PHE A 144 2.68 -12.13 3.91
CA PHE A 144 3.89 -11.53 4.48
C PHE A 144 5.14 -12.35 4.16
N LYS A 145 5.08 -13.68 4.27
CA LYS A 145 6.20 -14.56 3.91
C LYS A 145 6.58 -14.39 2.44
N ILE A 146 5.60 -14.40 1.53
CA ILE A 146 5.86 -14.21 0.10
C ILE A 146 6.50 -12.84 -0.17
N ILE A 147 5.96 -11.78 0.43
CA ILE A 147 6.50 -10.42 0.27
C ILE A 147 7.94 -10.32 0.77
N THR A 148 8.25 -10.92 1.92
CA THR A 148 9.60 -10.91 2.48
C THR A 148 10.58 -11.60 1.54
N GLU A 149 10.23 -12.80 1.03
CA GLU A 149 11.05 -13.53 0.07
C GLU A 149 11.26 -12.73 -1.24
N GLN A 150 10.23 -12.03 -1.71
CA GLN A 150 10.33 -11.19 -2.89
C GLN A 150 11.21 -9.95 -2.66
N MET A 151 11.07 -9.29 -1.51
CA MET A 151 11.92 -8.14 -1.17
C MET A 151 13.39 -8.53 -1.04
N ASP A 152 13.67 -9.68 -0.44
CA ASP A 152 15.04 -10.20 -0.34
C ASP A 152 15.61 -10.54 -1.74
N SER A 153 14.79 -11.11 -2.63
CA SER A 153 15.20 -11.36 -4.01
C SER A 153 15.53 -10.06 -4.76
N LEU A 154 14.80 -8.97 -4.52
CA LEU A 154 15.09 -7.68 -5.16
C LEU A 154 16.43 -7.08 -4.73
N LYS A 155 16.96 -7.42 -3.53
CA LYS A 155 18.27 -6.96 -3.05
C LYS A 155 19.42 -7.55 -3.88
N GLU A 156 19.21 -8.74 -4.45
CA GLU A 156 20.21 -9.45 -5.26
C GLU A 156 20.19 -9.02 -6.74
N CYS A 157 19.22 -8.20 -7.14
CA CYS A 157 19.04 -7.76 -8.53
C CYS A 157 19.67 -6.38 -8.74
N HIS A 158 20.73 -6.31 -9.54
CA HIS A 158 21.33 -5.02 -9.94
C HIS A 158 20.44 -4.25 -10.91
N VAL A 159 20.39 -2.93 -10.77
CA VAL A 159 19.63 -2.02 -11.63
C VAL A 159 20.57 -0.95 -12.19
N ASP A 160 20.69 -0.90 -13.51
CA ASP A 160 21.38 0.17 -14.22
C ASP A 160 20.41 1.30 -14.62
N TYR A 161 20.97 2.37 -15.21
CA TYR A 161 20.17 3.52 -15.66
C TYR A 161 19.12 3.16 -16.71
N GLU A 162 19.38 2.22 -17.60
CA GLU A 162 18.44 1.82 -18.65
C GLU A 162 17.24 1.10 -18.03
N CYS A 163 17.48 0.15 -17.17
CA CYS A 163 16.45 -0.56 -16.42
C CYS A 163 15.60 0.39 -15.55
N MET A 164 16.26 1.32 -14.85
CA MET A 164 15.57 2.34 -14.04
C MET A 164 14.67 3.22 -14.90
N HIS A 165 15.16 3.72 -16.04
CA HIS A 165 14.37 4.56 -16.95
C HIS A 165 13.16 3.80 -17.52
N ASP A 166 13.33 2.51 -17.89
CA ASP A 166 12.23 1.67 -18.38
C ASP A 166 11.15 1.50 -17.31
N LEU A 167 11.52 1.13 -16.07
CA LEU A 167 10.57 0.89 -15.00
C LEU A 167 9.83 2.17 -14.58
N VAL A 168 10.56 3.25 -14.34
CA VAL A 168 9.96 4.54 -13.95
C VAL A 168 9.10 5.09 -15.09
N GLY A 169 9.56 4.94 -16.35
CA GLY A 169 8.82 5.33 -17.54
C GLY A 169 7.49 4.56 -17.66
N LYS A 170 7.49 3.25 -17.44
CA LYS A 170 6.28 2.44 -17.45
C LYS A 170 5.29 2.86 -16.36
N LEU A 171 5.77 3.10 -15.13
CA LEU A 171 4.92 3.57 -14.04
C LEU A 171 4.29 4.93 -14.35
N PHE A 172 5.01 5.82 -15.00
CA PHE A 172 4.54 7.16 -15.31
C PHE A 172 3.66 7.22 -16.56
N PHE A 173 4.13 6.67 -17.69
CA PHE A 173 3.46 6.83 -18.98
C PHE A 173 2.39 5.77 -19.29
N GLU A 174 2.64 4.51 -18.90
CA GLU A 174 1.75 3.40 -19.28
C GLU A 174 0.73 3.09 -18.20
N GLN A 175 1.16 3.04 -16.93
CA GLN A 175 0.29 2.62 -15.82
C GLN A 175 -0.34 3.80 -15.08
N ALA A 176 0.18 5.03 -15.29
CA ALA A 176 -0.21 6.23 -14.54
C ALA A 176 -0.22 6.03 -13.00
N ALA A 177 0.67 5.15 -12.51
CA ALA A 177 0.80 4.84 -11.10
C ALA A 177 1.54 5.93 -10.32
N ILE A 178 2.37 6.73 -11.00
CA ILE A 178 3.04 7.91 -10.44
C ILE A 178 2.72 9.15 -11.25
N SER A 179 2.50 10.26 -10.56
CA SER A 179 2.29 11.59 -11.15
C SER A 179 3.62 12.33 -11.37
N SER A 180 3.61 13.46 -12.08
CA SER A 180 4.79 14.30 -12.25
C SER A 180 5.40 14.78 -10.93
N VAL A 181 4.58 15.03 -9.91
CA VAL A 181 5.05 15.39 -8.56
C VAL A 181 5.79 14.21 -7.92
N GLN A 182 5.24 13.01 -8.04
CA GLN A 182 5.86 11.79 -7.51
C GLN A 182 7.13 11.43 -8.27
N LEU A 183 7.16 11.62 -9.59
CA LEU A 183 8.37 11.45 -10.40
C LEU A 183 9.53 12.33 -9.93
N ASN A 184 9.26 13.58 -9.55
CA ASN A 184 10.27 14.47 -8.98
C ASN A 184 10.77 13.96 -7.61
N ILE A 185 9.89 13.37 -6.79
CA ILE A 185 10.29 12.75 -5.53
C ILE A 185 11.18 11.53 -5.78
N VAL A 186 10.81 10.64 -6.72
CA VAL A 186 11.65 9.49 -7.10
C VAL A 186 13.04 9.96 -7.53
N LYS A 187 13.10 10.99 -8.39
CA LYS A 187 14.38 11.58 -8.83
C LYS A 187 15.20 12.11 -7.65
N ASP A 188 14.58 12.83 -6.72
CA ASP A 188 15.26 13.36 -5.55
C ASP A 188 15.78 12.23 -4.65
N GLN A 189 14.94 11.21 -4.38
CA GLN A 189 15.32 10.06 -3.57
C GLN A 189 16.50 9.27 -4.18
N MET A 190 16.53 9.06 -5.49
CA MET A 190 17.63 8.34 -6.15
C MET A 190 18.99 9.01 -5.99
N TRP A 191 19.04 10.32 -5.73
CA TRP A 191 20.30 11.07 -5.60
C TRP A 191 20.61 11.53 -4.18
N HIS A 192 19.60 11.62 -3.30
CA HIS A 192 19.75 12.28 -2.01
C HIS A 192 19.15 11.50 -0.84
N SER A 193 18.74 10.23 -1.04
CA SER A 193 18.23 9.40 0.06
C SER A 193 19.33 9.13 1.10
N ASP A 194 18.99 9.25 2.37
CA ASP A 194 19.81 8.83 3.51
C ASP A 194 19.50 7.40 3.98
N LYS A 195 18.52 6.73 3.36
CA LYS A 195 17.99 5.42 3.76
C LYS A 195 18.36 4.29 2.81
N PHE A 196 18.51 4.60 1.53
CA PHE A 196 18.78 3.63 0.47
C PHE A 196 19.91 4.13 -0.43
N ARG A 197 20.54 3.20 -1.14
CA ARG A 197 21.64 3.49 -2.07
C ARG A 197 21.20 4.44 -3.17
N HIS A 198 22.17 5.20 -3.67
CA HIS A 198 21.96 6.10 -4.80
C HIS A 198 22.15 5.37 -6.10
N ILE A 199 21.59 5.93 -7.18
CA ILE A 199 21.61 5.29 -8.51
C ILE A 199 23.03 5.10 -9.08
N ASP A 200 24.01 5.88 -8.65
CA ASP A 200 25.42 5.78 -9.04
C ASP A 200 26.25 4.86 -8.13
N ASP A 201 25.65 4.31 -7.07
CA ASP A 201 26.31 3.32 -6.23
C ASP A 201 26.48 2.01 -7.01
N LYS A 202 27.66 1.40 -6.90
CA LYS A 202 28.01 0.15 -7.59
C LYS A 202 27.00 -0.97 -7.31
N ASP A 203 26.48 -1.02 -6.09
CA ASP A 203 25.59 -2.07 -5.61
C ASP A 203 24.12 -1.62 -5.55
N PHE A 204 23.74 -0.63 -6.39
CA PHE A 204 22.33 -0.19 -6.48
C PHE A 204 21.44 -1.31 -6.98
N SER A 205 20.42 -1.63 -6.20
CA SER A 205 19.57 -2.81 -6.40
C SER A 205 18.13 -2.45 -6.79
N ALA A 206 17.39 -3.44 -7.25
CA ALA A 206 15.96 -3.31 -7.50
C ALA A 206 15.19 -2.99 -6.20
N TYR A 207 15.69 -3.45 -5.05
CA TYR A 207 15.14 -3.10 -3.74
C TYR A 207 15.29 -1.59 -3.44
N ASP A 208 16.46 -1.00 -3.72
CA ASP A 208 16.70 0.43 -3.53
C ASP A 208 15.76 1.25 -4.43
N LEU A 209 15.68 0.92 -5.73
CA LEU A 209 14.76 1.58 -6.66
C LEU A 209 13.29 1.44 -6.25
N TYR A 210 12.88 0.23 -5.82
CA TYR A 210 11.54 -0.02 -5.32
C TYR A 210 11.19 0.91 -4.15
N ASN A 211 12.11 1.08 -3.21
CA ASN A 211 11.91 1.93 -2.05
C ASN A 211 11.90 3.42 -2.40
N HIS A 212 12.71 3.88 -3.35
CA HIS A 212 12.64 5.26 -3.86
C HIS A 212 11.28 5.56 -4.50
N ILE A 213 10.74 4.61 -5.26
CA ILE A 213 9.42 4.75 -5.87
C ILE A 213 8.32 4.75 -4.81
N THR A 214 8.34 3.79 -3.89
CA THR A 214 7.28 3.67 -2.85
C THR A 214 7.30 4.83 -1.86
N GLU A 215 8.43 5.47 -1.61
CA GLU A 215 8.49 6.73 -0.86
C GLU A 215 7.63 7.82 -1.54
N SER A 216 7.68 7.90 -2.88
CA SER A 216 6.86 8.85 -3.63
C SER A 216 5.36 8.55 -3.54
N LEU A 217 4.98 7.26 -3.41
CA LEU A 217 3.59 6.82 -3.32
C LEU A 217 2.89 7.27 -2.03
N LYS A 218 3.64 7.69 -1.01
CA LYS A 218 3.08 8.37 0.16
C LYS A 218 2.29 9.65 -0.20
N ARG A 219 2.50 10.19 -1.40
CA ARG A 219 1.75 11.33 -1.95
C ARG A 219 0.56 10.94 -2.82
N SER A 220 0.31 9.65 -3.03
CA SER A 220 -0.87 9.19 -3.78
C SER A 220 -2.17 9.62 -3.10
N ALA A 221 -3.18 9.92 -3.93
CA ALA A 221 -4.50 10.21 -3.42
C ALA A 221 -5.11 8.97 -2.75
N PRO A 222 -5.94 9.11 -1.70
CA PRO A 222 -6.60 7.98 -1.05
C PRO A 222 -7.30 7.02 -2.01
N ARG A 223 -7.84 7.53 -3.09
CA ARG A 223 -8.55 6.73 -4.10
C ARG A 223 -7.63 5.76 -4.85
N THR A 224 -6.38 6.14 -5.13
CA THR A 224 -5.45 5.37 -5.98
C THR A 224 -4.33 4.70 -5.19
N TYR A 225 -4.12 5.08 -3.93
CA TYR A 225 -2.99 4.65 -3.11
C TYR A 225 -2.70 3.14 -3.19
N ILE A 226 -3.71 2.31 -2.94
CA ILE A 226 -3.56 0.85 -2.97
C ILE A 226 -3.21 0.39 -4.40
N GLN A 227 -3.92 0.90 -5.42
CA GLN A 227 -3.67 0.54 -6.81
C GLN A 227 -2.27 0.94 -7.29
N ASP A 228 -1.79 2.12 -6.89
CA ASP A 228 -0.46 2.61 -7.25
C ASP A 228 0.63 1.68 -6.68
N HIS A 229 0.48 1.23 -5.42
CA HIS A 229 1.36 0.25 -4.81
C HIS A 229 1.31 -1.11 -5.51
N VAL A 230 0.10 -1.61 -5.80
CA VAL A 230 -0.11 -2.87 -6.52
C VAL A 230 0.53 -2.84 -7.90
N ALA A 231 0.30 -1.77 -8.67
CA ALA A 231 0.87 -1.60 -9.99
C ALA A 231 2.41 -1.60 -9.92
N THR A 232 2.97 -0.87 -8.95
CA THR A 232 4.42 -0.83 -8.72
C THR A 232 4.96 -2.21 -8.38
N HIS A 233 4.36 -2.89 -7.41
CA HIS A 233 4.82 -4.22 -6.98
C HIS A 233 4.77 -5.23 -8.13
N LYS A 234 3.67 -5.29 -8.86
CA LYS A 234 3.49 -6.18 -10.00
C LYS A 234 4.49 -5.95 -11.13
N LEU A 235 4.86 -4.68 -11.39
CA LEU A 235 5.89 -4.36 -12.38
C LEU A 235 7.25 -4.93 -11.96
N PHE A 236 7.63 -4.79 -10.69
CA PHE A 236 8.88 -5.33 -10.17
C PHE A 236 8.86 -6.87 -10.11
N GLU A 237 7.76 -7.47 -9.67
CA GLU A 237 7.57 -8.92 -9.67
C GLU A 237 7.74 -9.51 -11.07
N ASN A 238 7.10 -8.93 -12.08
CA ASN A 238 7.23 -9.36 -13.47
C ASN A 238 8.64 -9.17 -14.04
N ARG A 239 9.35 -8.13 -13.61
CA ARG A 239 10.67 -7.82 -14.14
C ARG A 239 11.80 -8.62 -13.49
N PHE A 240 11.71 -8.91 -12.19
CA PHE A 240 12.83 -9.44 -11.43
C PHE A 240 12.58 -10.82 -10.79
N ILE A 241 11.31 -11.23 -10.63
CA ILE A 241 10.97 -12.44 -9.90
C ILE A 241 10.45 -13.54 -10.83
N HIS A 242 9.62 -13.20 -11.81
CA HIS A 242 9.00 -14.16 -12.75
C HIS A 242 9.63 -14.18 -14.15
N THR A 243 10.86 -13.72 -14.30
CA THR A 243 11.55 -13.75 -15.60
C THR A 243 12.08 -15.13 -15.93
N GLU A 244 11.84 -15.60 -17.16
CA GLU A 244 12.51 -16.79 -17.73
C GLU A 244 13.99 -16.54 -18.10
N GLU A 245 14.43 -15.27 -18.15
CA GLU A 245 15.80 -14.90 -18.40
C GLU A 245 16.55 -14.62 -17.08
N PRO A 246 17.82 -15.07 -16.95
CA PRO A 246 18.58 -14.84 -15.73
C PRO A 246 18.85 -13.35 -15.55
N VAL A 247 18.31 -12.79 -14.47
CA VAL A 247 18.66 -11.44 -14.01
C VAL A 247 20.13 -11.46 -13.62
N LYS A 248 20.91 -10.47 -14.06
CA LYS A 248 22.32 -10.33 -13.64
C LYS A 248 22.37 -10.16 -12.13
N LEU A 249 22.91 -11.15 -11.45
CA LEU A 249 23.13 -11.10 -10.01
C LEU A 249 24.30 -10.15 -9.69
N ILE A 250 24.19 -9.42 -8.60
CA ILE A 250 25.25 -8.50 -8.11
C ILE A 250 26.58 -9.25 -7.92
N THR A 251 26.52 -10.54 -7.59
CA THR A 251 27.69 -11.42 -7.37
C THR A 251 28.53 -11.69 -8.61
N GLU A 252 28.03 -11.43 -9.84
CA GLU A 252 28.79 -11.66 -11.07
C GLU A 252 29.63 -10.44 -11.53
N LEU A 253 29.57 -9.34 -10.75
CA LEU A 253 30.27 -8.08 -11.06
C LEU A 253 31.51 -7.83 -10.18
N ALA A 254 32.01 -8.87 -9.48
CA ALA A 254 33.19 -8.79 -8.62
C ALA A 254 34.49 -9.13 -9.39
#